data_c4e978e82ee0ed7c20d3035afff8221a
#
_entry.id   c4e978e82ee0ed7c20d3035afff8221a
#
_cell.length_a   1.000
_cell.length_b   1.000
_cell.length_c   1.000
_cell.angle_alpha   90.00
_cell.angle_beta   90.00
_cell.angle_gamma   90.00
#
_symmetry.space_group_name_H-M   'P 1'
#
loop_
_entity.id
_entity.type
_entity.pdbx_description
1 polymer ?
#
loop_
_entity_poly.entity_id
_entity_poly.type
_entity_poly.pdbx_seq_one_letter_code
_entity_poly.pdbx_strand_id
1 'polypeptide(L)'
;ELPTLRVNFVRTNLNKHEYDDFINFWSEKADCIGIQDLVDIMRPIKTKDKIKKFNCAQPYYHLTVRYDGTILPCCTFFAAKLPMSRLKTNKKISHEGNLHNIDYNKLPLRSITDTWKSEELIKLRKLHKDGNYHLNDICRECVSSTSNYDDTV
;
A
#
# COMPACT_ATOMS: atom_id res chain seq x y z
N GLU A 1 4.38 3.15 30.55
CA GLU A 1 3.46 2.34 29.68
C GLU A 1 4.21 1.14 29.15
N LEU A 2 3.60 -0.03 29.17
CA LEU A 2 4.16 -1.23 28.55
C LEU A 2 3.94 -1.17 27.03
N PRO A 3 4.86 -1.74 26.23
CA PRO A 3 4.66 -1.83 24.79
C PRO A 3 3.47 -2.72 24.44
N THR A 4 2.69 -2.33 23.46
CA THR A 4 1.57 -3.12 22.94
C THR A 4 2.08 -4.20 22.00
N LEU A 5 1.73 -5.45 22.27
CA LEU A 5 2.05 -6.60 21.41
C LEU A 5 0.91 -6.85 20.41
N ARG A 6 1.18 -6.64 19.13
CA ARG A 6 0.30 -7.03 18.05
C ARG A 6 0.90 -8.19 17.27
N VAL A 7 0.11 -9.24 17.07
CA VAL A 7 0.47 -10.37 16.20
C VAL A 7 -0.43 -10.40 14.98
N ASN A 8 0.11 -10.81 13.84
CA ASN A 8 -0.66 -10.89 12.59
C ASN A 8 -0.55 -12.30 11.99
N PHE A 9 -1.69 -12.81 11.55
CA PHE A 9 -1.78 -14.04 10.77
C PHE A 9 -2.07 -13.69 9.31
N VAL A 10 -1.19 -14.09 8.40
CA VAL A 10 -1.44 -13.96 6.96
C VAL A 10 -2.05 -15.27 6.47
N ARG A 11 -3.34 -15.24 6.18
CA ARG A 11 -4.09 -16.41 5.74
C ARG A 11 -3.77 -16.76 4.28
N THR A 12 -3.45 -18.01 4.05
CA THR A 12 -3.20 -18.59 2.72
C THR A 12 -3.89 -19.94 2.61
N ASN A 13 -3.97 -20.51 1.41
CA ASN A 13 -4.47 -21.87 1.25
C ASN A 13 -3.59 -22.93 1.92
N LEU A 14 -2.31 -22.60 2.17
CA LEU A 14 -1.36 -23.54 2.78
C LEU A 14 -1.50 -23.61 4.31
N ASN A 15 -1.88 -22.51 4.96
CA ASN A 15 -1.88 -22.40 6.42
C ASN A 15 -3.27 -22.11 7.03
N LYS A 16 -4.33 -22.06 6.23
CA LYS A 16 -5.68 -21.79 6.75
C LYS A 16 -6.15 -22.75 7.84
N HIS A 17 -5.60 -23.96 7.85
CA HIS A 17 -5.90 -24.97 8.86
C HIS A 17 -5.29 -24.64 10.23
N GLU A 18 -4.29 -23.77 10.30
CA GLU A 18 -3.62 -23.33 11.54
C GLU A 18 -4.32 -22.12 12.20
N TYR A 19 -5.39 -21.61 11.57
CA TYR A 19 -6.03 -20.37 12.00
C TYR A 19 -6.55 -20.43 13.43
N ASP A 20 -7.30 -21.48 13.76
CA ASP A 20 -7.90 -21.65 15.10
C ASP A 20 -6.83 -21.84 16.17
N ASP A 21 -5.80 -22.61 15.86
CA ASP A 21 -4.65 -22.81 16.76
C ASP A 21 -3.89 -21.52 17.02
N PHE A 22 -3.70 -20.70 15.97
CA PHE A 22 -3.09 -19.39 16.10
C PHE A 22 -3.91 -18.46 17.01
N ILE A 23 -5.22 -18.38 16.80
CA ILE A 23 -6.11 -17.56 17.63
C ILE A 23 -6.08 -18.05 19.08
N ASN A 24 -6.26 -19.36 19.30
CA ASN A 24 -6.26 -19.95 20.64
C ASN A 24 -4.94 -19.69 21.38
N PHE A 25 -3.81 -19.80 20.69
CA PHE A 25 -2.51 -19.59 21.30
C PHE A 25 -2.26 -18.12 21.69
N TRP A 26 -2.69 -17.16 20.85
CA TRP A 26 -2.36 -15.75 21.04
C TRP A 26 -3.42 -14.94 21.77
N SER A 27 -4.66 -15.42 21.90
CA SER A 27 -5.79 -14.69 22.50
C SER A 27 -5.52 -14.18 23.91
N GLU A 28 -4.73 -14.91 24.71
CA GLU A 28 -4.38 -14.52 26.08
C GLU A 28 -2.98 -13.87 26.21
N LYS A 29 -2.21 -13.82 25.10
CA LYS A 29 -0.81 -13.38 25.13
C LYS A 29 -0.57 -12.08 24.38
N ALA A 30 -1.42 -11.74 23.43
CA ALA A 30 -1.28 -10.54 22.61
C ALA A 30 -2.38 -9.53 22.90
N ASP A 31 -2.03 -8.24 22.86
CA ASP A 31 -3.01 -7.16 23.02
C ASP A 31 -3.91 -6.99 21.78
N CYS A 32 -3.42 -7.41 20.63
CA CYS A 32 -4.17 -7.33 19.38
C CYS A 32 -3.78 -8.44 18.41
N ILE A 33 -4.79 -9.09 17.81
CA ILE A 33 -4.61 -10.08 16.75
C ILE A 33 -5.17 -9.50 15.47
N GLY A 34 -4.34 -9.43 14.43
CA GLY A 34 -4.72 -9.03 13.07
C GLY A 34 -4.78 -10.24 12.15
N ILE A 35 -5.84 -10.33 11.36
CA ILE A 35 -5.97 -11.34 10.31
C ILE A 35 -5.98 -10.62 8.97
N GLN A 36 -5.19 -11.09 8.02
CA GLN A 36 -5.16 -10.53 6.68
C GLN A 36 -4.97 -11.65 5.66
N ASP A 37 -5.56 -11.48 4.49
CA ASP A 37 -5.34 -12.41 3.40
C ASP A 37 -4.04 -12.08 2.66
N LEU A 38 -3.39 -13.11 2.10
CA LEU A 38 -2.22 -12.91 1.26
C LEU A 38 -2.62 -12.10 0.02
N VAL A 39 -1.93 -11.00 -0.23
CA VAL A 39 -2.06 -10.23 -1.47
C VAL A 39 -1.11 -10.80 -2.51
N ASP A 40 -1.65 -11.37 -3.58
CA ASP A 40 -0.84 -11.86 -4.70
C ASP A 40 -0.47 -10.71 -5.65
N ILE A 41 0.66 -10.08 -5.36
CA ILE A 41 1.21 -8.97 -6.15
C ILE A 41 1.78 -9.41 -7.51
N MET A 42 1.97 -10.71 -7.72
CA MET A 42 2.53 -11.29 -8.96
C MET A 42 1.43 -11.74 -9.92
N ARG A 43 0.18 -11.77 -9.48
CA ARG A 43 -0.93 -12.21 -10.33
C ARG A 43 -1.19 -11.19 -11.43
N PRO A 44 -1.18 -11.58 -12.70
CA PRO A 44 -1.50 -10.68 -13.79
C PRO A 44 -2.97 -10.23 -13.69
N ILE A 45 -3.19 -8.92 -13.84
CA ILE A 45 -4.53 -8.34 -13.85
C ILE A 45 -5.27 -8.86 -15.09
N LYS A 46 -6.43 -9.45 -14.87
CA LYS A 46 -7.32 -9.79 -15.99
C LYS A 46 -7.99 -8.50 -16.46
N THR A 47 -7.82 -8.15 -17.71
CA THR A 47 -8.39 -6.94 -18.34
C THR A 47 -9.93 -6.84 -18.27
N LYS A 48 -10.59 -7.93 -17.85
CA LYS A 48 -12.05 -8.04 -17.69
C LYS A 48 -12.52 -7.92 -16.25
N ASP A 49 -11.65 -7.61 -15.29
CA ASP A 49 -12.06 -7.45 -13.90
C ASP A 49 -13.05 -6.29 -13.80
N LYS A 50 -14.20 -6.55 -13.20
CA LYS A 50 -15.23 -5.53 -12.98
C LYS A 50 -14.68 -4.44 -12.09
N ILE A 51 -14.88 -3.18 -12.46
CA ILE A 51 -14.55 -2.04 -11.61
C ILE A 51 -15.46 -2.11 -10.38
N LYS A 52 -14.87 -2.39 -9.22
CA LYS A 52 -15.60 -2.40 -7.96
C LYS A 52 -15.82 -0.96 -7.50
N LYS A 53 -16.98 -0.70 -6.87
CA LYS A 53 -17.22 0.57 -6.16
C LYS A 53 -16.36 0.56 -4.90
N PHE A 54 -15.22 1.24 -4.95
CA PHE A 54 -14.24 1.25 -3.87
C PHE A 54 -13.62 2.63 -3.70
N ASN A 55 -13.55 3.11 -2.47
CA ASN A 55 -12.87 4.35 -2.10
C ASN A 55 -11.72 4.02 -1.15
N CYS A 56 -10.49 4.14 -1.66
CA CYS A 56 -9.31 3.90 -0.84
C CYS A 56 -9.06 5.07 0.10
N ALA A 57 -9.00 4.79 1.40
CA ALA A 57 -8.73 5.79 2.43
C ALA A 57 -7.22 6.12 2.57
N GLN A 58 -6.33 5.25 2.09
CA GLN A 58 -4.89 5.35 2.32
C GLN A 58 -4.28 6.73 1.97
N PRO A 59 -4.54 7.35 0.81
CA PRO A 59 -3.96 8.64 0.47
C PRO A 59 -4.38 9.80 1.38
N TYR A 60 -5.39 9.60 2.24
CA TYR A 60 -5.90 10.61 3.18
C TYR A 60 -5.24 10.56 4.55
N TYR A 61 -4.64 9.41 4.90
CA TYR A 61 -4.15 9.17 6.26
C TYR A 61 -2.65 9.02 6.34
N HIS A 62 -1.97 8.62 5.26
CA HIS A 62 -0.53 8.43 5.30
C HIS A 62 0.21 8.91 4.07
N LEU A 63 1.51 9.13 4.29
CA LEU A 63 2.56 9.08 3.30
C LEU A 63 3.57 8.02 3.75
N THR A 64 4.14 7.29 2.82
CA THR A 64 5.25 6.39 3.09
C THR A 64 6.54 7.03 2.60
N VAL A 65 7.51 7.15 3.47
CA VAL A 65 8.85 7.63 3.11
C VAL A 65 9.78 6.41 3.06
N ARG A 66 10.34 6.15 1.89
CA ARG A 66 11.30 5.08 1.70
C ARG A 66 12.68 5.47 2.24
N TYR A 67 13.55 4.46 2.42
CA TYR A 67 14.93 4.67 2.88
C TYR A 67 15.75 5.62 1.98
N ASP A 68 15.41 5.69 0.69
CA ASP A 68 16.02 6.56 -0.31
C ASP A 68 15.41 7.98 -0.37
N GLY A 69 14.53 8.32 0.59
CA GLY A 69 13.84 9.59 0.67
C GLY A 69 12.67 9.76 -0.31
N THR A 70 12.33 8.75 -1.11
CA THR A 70 11.15 8.79 -1.98
C THR A 70 9.88 8.78 -1.16
N ILE A 71 8.94 9.69 -1.47
CA ILE A 71 7.66 9.81 -0.79
C ILE A 71 6.56 9.22 -1.68
N LEU A 72 5.82 8.27 -1.10
CA LEU A 72 4.73 7.54 -1.75
C LEU A 72 3.38 7.91 -1.13
N PRO A 73 2.26 7.84 -1.88
CA PRO A 73 0.93 8.23 -1.40
C PRO A 73 0.31 7.22 -0.44
N CYS A 74 0.85 6.02 -0.33
CA CYS A 74 0.36 4.95 0.53
C CYS A 74 1.44 3.87 0.74
N CYS A 75 1.15 2.86 1.57
CA CYS A 75 2.10 1.82 1.98
C CYS A 75 2.05 0.54 1.13
N THR A 76 1.24 0.48 0.07
CA THR A 76 1.11 -0.74 -0.74
C THR A 76 2.34 -0.95 -1.63
N PHE A 77 2.58 -2.21 -2.00
CA PHE A 77 3.63 -2.55 -2.96
C PHE A 77 3.51 -1.74 -4.27
N PHE A 78 2.28 -1.57 -4.76
CA PHE A 78 2.01 -0.84 -6.00
C PHE A 78 2.36 0.64 -5.93
N ALA A 79 2.34 1.24 -4.73
CA ALA A 79 2.67 2.65 -4.54
C ALA A 79 4.10 3.00 -4.98
N ALA A 80 5.01 2.02 -4.99
CA ALA A 80 6.36 2.21 -5.52
C ALA A 80 6.39 2.64 -6.99
N LYS A 81 5.33 2.33 -7.76
CA LYS A 81 5.13 2.78 -9.15
C LYS A 81 4.54 4.20 -9.24
N LEU A 82 4.15 4.82 -8.11
CA LEU A 82 3.46 6.12 -8.06
C LEU A 82 4.15 7.09 -7.06
N PRO A 83 5.44 7.37 -7.22
CA PRO A 83 6.13 8.29 -6.32
C PRO A 83 5.62 9.73 -6.51
N MET A 84 5.42 10.44 -5.40
CA MET A 84 4.92 11.82 -5.37
C MET A 84 6.05 12.84 -5.41
N SER A 85 7.13 12.56 -4.69
CA SER A 85 8.28 13.45 -4.54
C SER A 85 9.45 12.73 -3.88
N ARG A 86 10.56 13.46 -3.68
CA ARG A 86 11.66 13.06 -2.82
C ARG A 86 11.84 14.07 -1.69
N LEU A 87 12.28 13.58 -0.54
CA LEU A 87 12.66 14.47 0.56
C LEU A 87 13.77 15.41 0.13
N LYS A 88 13.61 16.68 0.45
CA LYS A 88 14.67 17.67 0.36
C LYS A 88 15.69 17.35 1.47
N THR A 89 16.83 16.81 1.09
CA THR A 89 17.91 16.45 2.01
C THR A 89 19.27 16.85 1.46
N ASN A 90 20.17 17.20 2.34
CA ASN A 90 21.55 17.54 1.99
C ASN A 90 22.43 16.27 1.79
N LYS A 91 21.89 15.07 2.05
CA LYS A 91 22.63 13.83 1.89
C LYS A 91 22.41 13.25 0.48
N LYS A 92 23.47 12.77 -0.16
CA LYS A 92 23.34 11.91 -1.32
C LYS A 92 22.75 10.59 -0.87
N ILE A 93 21.61 10.23 -1.45
CA ILE A 93 20.93 8.96 -1.20
C ILE A 93 21.17 8.09 -2.44
N SER A 94 21.73 6.90 -2.24
CA SER A 94 21.90 5.91 -3.33
C SER A 94 20.54 5.35 -3.72
N HIS A 95 20.32 5.18 -5.01
CA HIS A 95 19.08 4.63 -5.58
C HIS A 95 19.27 3.19 -6.04
N GLU A 96 19.85 2.37 -5.19
CA GLU A 96 19.96 0.94 -5.47
C GLU A 96 18.58 0.28 -5.34
N GLY A 97 18.17 -0.51 -6.34
CA GLY A 97 16.92 -1.26 -6.34
C GLY A 97 15.72 -0.58 -7.00
N ASN A 98 15.92 0.10 -8.12
CA ASN A 98 14.85 0.64 -8.94
C ASN A 98 14.08 -0.47 -9.67
N LEU A 99 13.12 -1.10 -8.99
CA LEU A 99 12.31 -2.20 -9.52
C LEU A 99 11.31 -1.78 -10.61
N HIS A 100 11.11 -0.48 -10.85
CA HIS A 100 10.02 0.02 -11.67
C HIS A 100 10.44 0.98 -12.78
N ASN A 101 11.74 1.07 -13.10
CA ASN A 101 12.31 1.97 -14.11
C ASN A 101 11.91 3.45 -13.95
N ILE A 102 11.73 3.89 -12.71
CA ILE A 102 11.37 5.27 -12.38
C ILE A 102 12.65 6.09 -12.29
N ASP A 103 12.72 7.20 -13.02
CA ASP A 103 13.80 8.16 -12.88
C ASP A 103 13.57 9.03 -11.64
N TYR A 104 14.06 8.57 -10.50
CA TYR A 104 13.90 9.28 -9.22
C TYR A 104 14.57 10.66 -9.20
N ASN A 105 15.51 10.93 -10.13
CA ASN A 105 16.15 12.24 -10.20
C ASN A 105 15.23 13.30 -10.79
N LYS A 106 14.20 12.91 -11.52
CA LYS A 106 13.17 13.81 -12.05
C LYS A 106 12.06 14.12 -11.05
N LEU A 107 12.02 13.45 -9.91
CA LEU A 107 11.02 13.74 -8.89
C LEU A 107 11.29 15.09 -8.22
N PRO A 108 10.24 15.89 -7.94
CA PRO A 108 10.40 17.15 -7.24
C PRO A 108 10.92 16.94 -5.83
N LEU A 109 11.87 17.78 -5.41
CA LEU A 109 12.37 17.80 -4.02
C LEU A 109 11.41 18.62 -3.16
N ARG A 110 10.76 17.96 -2.21
CA ARG A 110 9.74 18.56 -1.34
C ARG A 110 9.93 18.18 0.11
N SER A 111 9.38 18.97 1.03
CA SER A 111 9.13 18.53 2.40
C SER A 111 7.96 17.55 2.44
N ILE A 112 7.79 16.85 3.57
CA ILE A 112 6.61 16.00 3.79
C ILE A 112 5.32 16.83 3.69
N THR A 113 5.32 18.03 4.31
CA THR A 113 4.16 18.93 4.30
C THR A 113 3.82 19.41 2.89
N ASP A 114 4.83 19.78 2.08
CA ASP A 114 4.60 20.22 0.70
C ASP A 114 4.08 19.06 -0.17
N THR A 115 4.59 17.86 0.05
CA THR A 115 4.08 16.66 -0.63
C THR A 115 2.64 16.39 -0.24
N TRP A 116 2.31 16.50 1.05
CA TRP A 116 0.94 16.29 1.55
C TRP A 116 -0.07 17.25 0.92
N LYS A 117 0.35 18.47 0.61
CA LYS A 117 -0.46 19.54 0.00
C LYS A 117 -0.28 19.62 -1.52
N SER A 118 0.48 18.72 -2.12
CA SER A 118 0.79 18.78 -3.55
C SER A 118 -0.45 18.54 -4.42
N GLU A 119 -0.47 19.14 -5.60
CA GLU A 119 -1.55 18.95 -6.56
C GLU A 119 -1.74 17.49 -6.96
N GLU A 120 -0.64 16.75 -7.12
CA GLU A 120 -0.65 15.35 -7.50
C GLU A 120 -1.41 14.50 -6.46
N LEU A 121 -1.12 14.73 -5.17
CA LEU A 121 -1.80 14.01 -4.10
C LEU A 121 -3.25 14.46 -3.93
N ILE A 122 -3.53 15.75 -4.12
CA ILE A 122 -4.90 16.28 -4.11
C ILE A 122 -5.72 15.67 -5.27
N LYS A 123 -5.15 15.59 -6.47
CA LYS A 123 -5.80 14.94 -7.63
C LYS A 123 -6.06 13.47 -7.36
N LEU A 124 -5.09 12.76 -6.78
CA LEU A 124 -5.26 11.35 -6.41
C LEU A 124 -6.41 11.17 -5.40
N ARG A 125 -6.44 11.98 -4.34
CA ARG A 125 -7.53 11.98 -3.36
C ARG A 125 -8.88 12.22 -4.00
N LYS A 126 -8.96 13.18 -4.92
CA LYS A 126 -10.19 13.47 -5.65
C LYS A 126 -10.67 12.27 -6.46
N LEU A 127 -9.79 11.59 -7.18
CA LEU A 127 -10.15 10.36 -7.91
C LEU A 127 -10.76 9.31 -6.98
N HIS A 128 -10.19 9.13 -5.79
CA HIS A 128 -10.74 8.18 -4.81
C HIS A 128 -12.07 8.66 -4.22
N LYS A 129 -12.20 9.94 -3.90
CA LYS A 129 -13.44 10.53 -3.38
C LYS A 129 -14.61 10.36 -4.36
N ASP A 130 -14.33 10.56 -5.64
CA ASP A 130 -15.31 10.50 -6.71
C ASP A 130 -15.59 9.04 -7.19
N GLY A 131 -14.95 8.03 -6.57
CA GLY A 131 -15.05 6.63 -6.98
C GLY A 131 -14.32 6.28 -8.28
N ASN A 132 -13.53 7.22 -8.81
CA ASN A 132 -12.84 7.14 -10.10
C ASN A 132 -11.39 6.65 -9.99
N TYR A 133 -11.06 5.92 -8.91
CA TYR A 133 -9.69 5.41 -8.67
C TYR A 133 -9.12 4.63 -9.88
N HIS A 134 -10.01 3.97 -10.63
CA HIS A 134 -9.65 3.15 -11.80
C HIS A 134 -9.06 3.96 -12.97
N LEU A 135 -9.22 5.29 -12.97
CA LEU A 135 -8.56 6.18 -13.93
C LEU A 135 -7.06 6.35 -13.63
N ASN A 136 -6.61 5.95 -12.44
CA ASN A 136 -5.18 5.79 -12.14
C ASN A 136 -4.83 4.29 -12.26
N ASP A 137 -3.97 3.95 -13.22
CA ASP A 137 -3.62 2.57 -13.54
C ASP A 137 -3.04 1.82 -12.34
N ILE A 138 -2.22 2.49 -11.53
CA ILE A 138 -1.59 1.89 -10.35
C ILE A 138 -2.64 1.58 -9.27
N CYS A 139 -3.58 2.51 -9.03
CA CYS A 139 -4.66 2.29 -8.08
C CYS A 139 -5.62 1.19 -8.56
N ARG A 140 -5.91 1.15 -9.87
CA ARG A 140 -6.70 0.08 -10.48
C ARG A 140 -6.03 -1.27 -10.29
N GLU A 141 -4.72 -1.36 -10.58
CA GLU A 141 -3.93 -2.56 -10.38
C GLU A 141 -3.97 -3.04 -8.93
N CYS A 142 -3.76 -2.13 -7.99
CA CYS A 142 -3.79 -2.43 -6.56
C CYS A 142 -5.15 -2.98 -6.10
N VAL A 143 -6.24 -2.32 -6.46
CA VAL A 143 -7.59 -2.74 -6.06
C VAL A 143 -7.97 -4.07 -6.71
N SER A 144 -7.64 -4.27 -7.98
CA SER A 144 -7.91 -5.53 -8.67
C SER A 144 -7.12 -6.71 -8.08
N SER A 145 -5.89 -6.47 -7.61
CA SER A 145 -5.07 -7.53 -6.99
C SER A 145 -5.61 -7.97 -5.63
N THR A 146 -6.14 -7.04 -4.84
CA THR A 146 -6.69 -7.32 -3.50
C THR A 146 -8.07 -7.97 -3.55
N SER A 147 -8.85 -7.71 -4.58
CA SER A 147 -10.23 -8.20 -4.69
C SER A 147 -10.38 -9.61 -5.26
N ASN A 148 -9.29 -10.21 -5.72
CA ASN A 148 -9.32 -11.56 -6.30
C ASN A 148 -9.28 -12.69 -5.27
N TYR A 149 -9.14 -12.38 -3.98
CA TYR A 149 -9.15 -13.39 -2.90
C TYR A 149 -10.56 -13.75 -2.42
N ASP A 150 -11.53 -12.84 -2.59
CA ASP A 150 -12.91 -13.08 -2.13
C ASP A 150 -13.68 -14.09 -3.02
N ASP A 151 -13.19 -14.36 -4.23
CA ASP A 151 -13.88 -15.23 -5.20
C ASP A 151 -13.37 -16.70 -5.17
N THR A 152 -12.51 -17.06 -4.22
CA THR A 152 -11.89 -18.40 -4.13
C THR A 152 -12.14 -19.11 -2.80
N VAL A 153 -13.23 -18.77 -2.12
CA VAL A 153 -13.72 -19.52 -0.95
C VAL A 153 -14.82 -20.47 -1.38
#